data_bf89ebda6fb23698b18fb0ac102194b0
#
_entry.id   bf89ebda6fb23698b18fb0ac102194b0
#
_cell.length_a   1.000
_cell.length_b   1.000
_cell.length_c   1.000
_cell.angle_alpha   90.00
_cell.angle_beta   90.00
_cell.angle_gamma   90.00
#
_symmetry.space_group_name_H-M   'P 1'
#
loop_
_entity.id
_entity.type
_entity.pdbx_description
1 polymer ?
#
loop_
_entity_poly.entity_id
_entity_poly.type
_entity_poly.pdbx_seq_one_letter_code
_entity_poly.pdbx_strand_id
1 'polypeptide(L)'
;MEESYSARPLVGRWLALELRPTRPLTWLGPSWAVICGAVASGGLQLRGQSALLLIFSILLGDVLLGAWRALWLQPDWRDAMRRAAVNTPAWYIESDDGGGNAVRRLARQLSRRFRYVRSVILPVIDSEIIGMTMIGVLALSIGVVLGQTVVLLTIGAMGVALIEGQMNEERGAYLRAVFEIALPWLIAQTVFGYFAWLSLFYVLVFTLVYRALLGLLGGRPMRWILWNNLAQLIVALVLFASHAPAVAGLVALGLLAQVLWQSRFRVNRDGRAYVQCVQSYILVTMLATGLALWF
;
A
#
# COMPACT_ATOMS: atom_id res chain seq x y z
N MET A 1 9.26 35.11 -22.33
CA MET A 1 8.80 35.28 -20.94
C MET A 1 9.22 34.03 -20.20
N GLU A 2 10.39 34.08 -19.55
CA GLU A 2 10.88 33.02 -18.67
C GLU A 2 10.15 33.17 -17.33
N GLU A 3 9.17 32.31 -17.07
CA GLU A 3 8.65 32.13 -15.72
C GLU A 3 9.79 31.61 -14.84
N SER A 4 10.34 32.52 -14.04
CA SER A 4 11.25 32.17 -12.96
C SER A 4 10.50 31.24 -12.00
N TYR A 5 10.74 29.94 -12.13
CA TYR A 5 10.36 28.95 -11.13
C TYR A 5 11.14 29.30 -9.84
N SER A 6 10.52 30.13 -9.01
CA SER A 6 11.03 30.37 -7.67
C SER A 6 10.98 29.03 -6.94
N ALA A 7 12.16 28.46 -6.72
CA ALA A 7 12.34 27.29 -5.85
C ALA A 7 11.78 27.67 -4.47
N ARG A 8 10.54 27.28 -4.19
CA ARG A 8 9.96 27.41 -2.85
C ARG A 8 10.83 26.61 -1.90
N PRO A 9 11.26 27.18 -0.78
CA PRO A 9 12.12 26.49 0.16
C PRO A 9 11.43 25.21 0.63
N LEU A 10 12.07 24.07 0.40
CA LEU A 10 11.60 22.71 0.69
C LEU A 10 11.31 22.50 2.19
N VAL A 11 11.91 23.29 3.07
CA VAL A 11 11.78 23.22 4.53
C VAL A 11 10.32 23.39 5.03
N GLY A 12 9.44 24.07 4.29
CA GLY A 12 8.03 24.20 4.65
C GLY A 12 7.15 22.99 4.29
N ARG A 13 7.61 22.11 3.41
CA ARG A 13 6.86 20.91 2.99
C ARG A 13 6.88 19.77 4.02
N TRP A 14 7.84 19.75 4.94
CA TRP A 14 7.97 18.72 5.97
C TRP A 14 6.84 18.73 7.00
N LEU A 15 6.27 19.90 7.27
CA LEU A 15 5.12 20.05 8.18
C LEU A 15 3.77 19.86 7.48
N ALA A 16 3.73 19.94 6.15
CA ALA A 16 2.61 19.52 5.34
C ALA A 16 2.74 18.04 4.92
N LEU A 17 3.08 17.16 5.86
CA LEU A 17 2.75 15.75 5.76
C LEU A 17 1.23 15.72 5.58
N GLU A 18 0.78 15.62 4.32
CA GLU A 18 -0.58 15.21 4.04
C GLU A 18 -0.72 13.80 4.60
N LEU A 19 -1.05 13.73 5.89
CA LEU A 19 -1.33 12.49 6.62
C LEU A 19 -2.48 11.70 5.99
N ARG A 20 -3.11 12.29 4.97
CA ARG A 20 -4.12 11.65 4.14
C ARG A 20 -3.63 11.64 2.69
N PRO A 21 -2.93 10.58 2.25
CA PRO A 21 -2.74 10.38 0.82
C PRO A 21 -4.14 10.39 0.16
N THR A 22 -4.28 11.16 -0.93
CA THR A 22 -5.52 11.16 -1.72
C THR A 22 -5.79 9.74 -2.22
N ARG A 23 -6.59 9.01 -1.47
CA ARG A 23 -6.95 7.63 -1.80
C ARG A 23 -8.20 7.64 -2.68
N PRO A 24 -8.21 6.84 -3.74
CA PRO A 24 -9.41 6.70 -4.57
C PRO A 24 -10.58 6.08 -3.80
N LEU A 25 -10.27 5.33 -2.73
CA LEU A 25 -11.20 4.66 -1.84
C LEU A 25 -11.07 5.29 -0.44
N THR A 26 -12.06 6.08 -0.04
CA THR A 26 -12.01 6.90 1.20
C THR A 26 -12.13 6.06 2.48
N TRP A 27 -12.93 5.00 2.45
CA TRP A 27 -13.26 4.19 3.63
C TRP A 27 -12.57 2.83 3.63
N LEU A 28 -12.42 2.23 2.45
CA LEU A 28 -11.77 0.94 2.28
C LEU A 28 -10.27 1.16 2.12
N GLY A 29 -9.49 0.89 3.17
CA GLY A 29 -8.05 1.11 3.18
C GLY A 29 -7.35 0.37 4.30
N PRO A 30 -6.06 0.66 4.53
CA PRO A 30 -5.23 -0.06 5.49
C PRO A 30 -5.77 -0.04 6.92
N SER A 31 -6.30 1.08 7.40
CA SER A 31 -6.92 1.16 8.73
C SER A 31 -8.05 0.15 8.90
N TRP A 32 -8.93 0.02 7.89
CA TRP A 32 -10.02 -0.95 7.94
C TRP A 32 -9.50 -2.39 7.86
N ALA A 33 -8.50 -2.65 7.02
CA ALA A 33 -7.85 -3.95 6.94
C ALA A 33 -7.19 -4.36 8.26
N VAL A 34 -6.57 -3.40 8.98
CA VAL A 34 -6.03 -3.63 10.34
C VAL A 34 -7.14 -4.02 11.31
N ILE A 35 -8.27 -3.29 11.31
CA ILE A 35 -9.42 -3.61 12.19
C ILE A 35 -9.95 -5.01 11.90
N CYS A 36 -10.19 -5.32 10.62
CA CYS A 36 -10.67 -6.64 10.22
C CYS A 36 -9.68 -7.76 10.57
N GLY A 37 -8.36 -7.53 10.38
CA GLY A 37 -7.32 -8.46 10.76
C GLY A 37 -7.23 -8.71 12.27
N ALA A 38 -7.36 -7.65 13.07
CA ALA A 38 -7.41 -7.75 14.53
C ALA A 38 -8.65 -8.54 14.99
N VAL A 39 -9.81 -8.27 14.39
CA VAL A 39 -11.03 -9.03 14.65
C VAL A 39 -10.85 -10.49 14.24
N ALA A 40 -10.35 -10.74 13.03
CA ALA A 40 -10.16 -12.09 12.49
C ALA A 40 -9.17 -12.95 13.29
N SER A 41 -8.27 -12.33 14.07
CA SER A 41 -7.32 -13.04 14.91
C SER A 41 -7.95 -13.71 16.14
N GLY A 42 -9.17 -13.30 16.54
CA GLY A 42 -9.79 -13.77 17.80
C GLY A 42 -9.10 -13.25 19.06
N GLY A 43 -7.98 -12.55 18.96
CA GLY A 43 -7.19 -12.04 20.09
C GLY A 43 -7.58 -10.63 20.55
N LEU A 44 -8.51 -9.96 19.86
CA LEU A 44 -8.96 -8.63 20.21
C LEU A 44 -9.84 -8.67 21.46
N GLN A 45 -9.24 -8.40 22.61
CA GLN A 45 -9.98 -8.27 23.87
C GLN A 45 -10.25 -6.79 24.15
N LEU A 46 -11.39 -6.48 24.78
CA LEU A 46 -11.75 -5.11 25.22
C LEU A 46 -10.91 -4.69 26.44
N ARG A 47 -9.60 -4.66 26.30
CA ARG A 47 -8.64 -4.23 27.32
C ARG A 47 -7.84 -3.05 26.78
N GLY A 48 -7.38 -2.15 27.66
CA GLY A 48 -6.58 -0.99 27.28
C GLY A 48 -5.31 -1.35 26.47
N GLN A 49 -4.68 -2.47 26.80
CA GLN A 49 -3.50 -2.97 26.05
C GLN A 49 -3.84 -3.33 24.61
N SER A 50 -4.98 -3.99 24.37
CA SER A 50 -5.42 -4.34 23.01
C SER A 50 -5.76 -3.09 22.20
N ALA A 51 -6.32 -2.05 22.84
CA ALA A 51 -6.57 -0.78 22.18
C ALA A 51 -5.27 -0.08 21.74
N LEU A 52 -4.24 -0.08 22.59
CA LEU A 52 -2.93 0.47 22.26
C LEU A 52 -2.27 -0.31 21.08
N LEU A 53 -2.31 -1.64 21.12
CA LEU A 53 -1.80 -2.47 20.02
C LEU A 53 -2.53 -2.19 18.72
N LEU A 54 -3.85 -2.00 18.76
CA LEU A 54 -4.64 -1.64 17.58
C LEU A 54 -4.24 -0.26 17.04
N ILE A 55 -4.09 0.74 17.91
CA ILE A 55 -3.65 2.08 17.52
C ILE A 55 -2.27 2.02 16.87
N PHE A 56 -1.30 1.31 17.46
CA PHE A 56 0.03 1.16 16.87
C PHE A 56 0.00 0.41 15.54
N SER A 57 -0.87 -0.59 15.41
CA SER A 57 -1.03 -1.33 14.14
C SER A 57 -1.62 -0.43 13.05
N ILE A 58 -2.61 0.42 13.37
CA ILE A 58 -3.18 1.41 12.45
C ILE A 58 -2.12 2.47 12.10
N LEU A 59 -1.40 3.00 13.09
CA LEU A 59 -0.34 3.98 12.88
C LEU A 59 0.74 3.42 11.96
N LEU A 60 1.16 2.17 12.17
CA LEU A 60 2.14 1.50 11.31
C LEU A 60 1.58 1.25 9.90
N GLY A 61 0.44 0.55 9.79
CA GLY A 61 -0.08 0.05 8.51
C GLY A 61 -0.66 1.14 7.61
N ASP A 62 -1.26 2.16 8.20
CA ASP A 62 -1.92 3.23 7.45
C ASP A 62 -1.08 4.50 7.35
N VAL A 63 -0.62 5.03 8.47
CA VAL A 63 0.04 6.33 8.50
C VAL A 63 1.49 6.23 8.03
N LEU A 64 2.31 5.40 8.68
CA LEU A 64 3.75 5.37 8.41
C LEU A 64 4.08 4.69 7.09
N LEU A 65 3.55 3.49 6.85
CA LEU A 65 3.77 2.80 5.59
C LEU A 65 3.10 3.54 4.43
N GLY A 66 1.92 4.13 4.65
CA GLY A 66 1.24 4.97 3.67
C GLY A 66 2.04 6.21 3.30
N ALA A 67 2.59 6.92 4.28
CA ALA A 67 3.45 8.09 4.06
C ALA A 67 4.76 7.71 3.36
N TRP A 68 5.40 6.60 3.78
CA TRP A 68 6.61 6.10 3.15
C TRP A 68 6.38 5.75 1.67
N ARG A 69 5.28 5.06 1.36
CA ARG A 69 4.87 4.75 -0.01
C ARG A 69 4.57 6.02 -0.82
N ALA A 70 3.86 6.99 -0.23
CA ALA A 70 3.53 8.25 -0.90
C ALA A 70 4.80 9.03 -1.28
N LEU A 71 5.78 9.12 -0.38
CA LEU A 71 7.08 9.74 -0.67
C LEU A 71 7.81 9.01 -1.80
N TRP A 72 7.81 7.66 -1.80
CA TRP A 72 8.45 6.87 -2.84
C TRP A 72 7.80 7.05 -4.21
N LEU A 73 6.47 7.18 -4.27
CA LEU A 73 5.72 7.29 -5.52
C LEU A 73 5.62 8.73 -6.07
N GLN A 74 6.10 9.74 -5.35
CA GLN A 74 6.09 11.11 -5.84
C GLN A 74 6.86 11.24 -7.17
N PRO A 75 6.26 11.83 -8.22
CA PRO A 75 6.94 11.98 -9.51
C PRO A 75 8.08 12.99 -9.48
N ASP A 76 7.98 14.03 -8.64
CA ASP A 76 8.87 15.18 -8.64
C ASP A 76 10.35 14.81 -8.45
N TRP A 77 10.66 13.95 -7.48
CA TRP A 77 12.05 13.54 -7.24
C TRP A 77 12.59 12.60 -8.32
N ARG A 78 11.71 11.76 -8.93
CA ARG A 78 12.08 10.88 -10.04
C ARG A 78 12.42 11.66 -11.30
N ASP A 79 11.64 12.68 -11.59
CA ASP A 79 11.87 13.57 -12.72
C ASP A 79 13.10 14.46 -12.46
N ALA A 80 13.33 14.85 -11.22
CA ALA A 80 14.55 15.53 -10.81
C ALA A 80 15.79 14.63 -10.99
N MET A 81 15.72 13.35 -10.59
CA MET A 81 16.79 12.37 -10.85
C MET A 81 17.03 12.14 -12.34
N ARG A 82 15.97 12.01 -13.14
CA ARG A 82 16.10 11.86 -14.60
C ARG A 82 16.77 13.09 -15.22
N ARG A 83 16.38 14.29 -14.82
CA ARG A 83 17.00 15.54 -15.28
C ARG A 83 18.46 15.65 -14.84
N ALA A 84 18.77 15.27 -13.61
CA ALA A 84 20.15 15.22 -13.11
C ALA A 84 20.99 14.20 -13.89
N ALA A 85 20.42 13.05 -14.26
CA ALA A 85 21.11 12.05 -15.08
C ALA A 85 21.35 12.51 -16.52
N VAL A 86 20.46 13.32 -17.11
CA VAL A 86 20.64 13.91 -18.45
C VAL A 86 21.76 14.98 -18.45
N ASN A 87 21.87 15.76 -17.37
CA ASN A 87 22.88 16.79 -17.19
C ASN A 87 24.17 16.18 -16.57
N THR A 88 24.62 15.03 -17.07
CA THR A 88 25.79 14.35 -16.56
C THR A 88 27.04 15.23 -16.75
N PRO A 89 27.80 15.54 -15.67
CA PRO A 89 28.98 16.40 -15.77
C PRO A 89 30.05 15.78 -16.69
N ALA A 90 30.78 16.62 -17.46
CA ALA A 90 31.82 16.18 -18.38
C ALA A 90 32.88 15.27 -17.70
N TRP A 91 33.24 15.54 -16.44
CA TRP A 91 34.19 14.73 -15.67
C TRP A 91 33.70 13.29 -15.39
N TYR A 92 32.41 13.03 -15.51
CA TYR A 92 31.85 11.67 -15.36
C TYR A 92 31.92 10.88 -16.67
N ILE A 93 31.80 11.59 -17.82
CA ILE A 93 31.78 11.00 -19.18
C ILE A 93 33.20 10.69 -19.67
N GLU A 94 34.20 11.40 -19.12
CA GLU A 94 35.58 11.26 -19.55
C GLU A 94 36.05 9.81 -19.42
N SER A 95 36.40 9.21 -20.57
CA SER A 95 36.79 7.80 -20.67
C SER A 95 38.10 7.58 -19.90
N ASP A 96 38.15 6.48 -19.16
CA ASP A 96 39.30 6.10 -18.36
C ASP A 96 40.28 5.29 -19.25
N ASP A 97 41.07 6.00 -20.05
CA ASP A 97 42.12 5.37 -20.91
C ASP A 97 43.35 4.90 -20.09
N GLY A 98 43.29 4.99 -18.78
CA GLY A 98 44.37 4.63 -17.89
C GLY A 98 44.52 3.12 -17.67
N GLY A 99 45.55 2.54 -18.26
CA GLY A 99 45.98 1.18 -17.95
C GLY A 99 46.22 0.96 -16.46
N GLY A 100 45.52 0.00 -15.88
CA GLY A 100 45.64 -0.36 -14.47
C GLY A 100 44.97 -1.69 -14.15
N ASN A 101 45.38 -2.35 -13.06
CA ASN A 101 44.80 -3.59 -12.56
C ASN A 101 43.26 -3.48 -12.39
N ALA A 102 42.53 -4.56 -12.67
CA ALA A 102 41.07 -4.63 -12.63
C ALA A 102 40.50 -4.05 -11.31
N VAL A 103 41.15 -4.28 -10.19
CA VAL A 103 40.76 -3.76 -8.87
C VAL A 103 40.84 -2.22 -8.80
N ARG A 104 41.88 -1.61 -9.38
CA ARG A 104 42.03 -0.14 -9.43
C ARG A 104 41.00 0.50 -10.37
N ARG A 105 40.60 -0.16 -11.45
CA ARG A 105 39.52 0.30 -12.34
C ARG A 105 38.17 0.27 -11.59
N LEU A 106 37.89 -0.82 -10.89
CA LEU A 106 36.68 -0.97 -10.11
C LEU A 106 36.59 0.07 -8.99
N ALA A 107 37.69 0.30 -8.25
CA ALA A 107 37.75 1.31 -7.21
C ALA A 107 37.54 2.73 -7.77
N ARG A 108 38.12 3.05 -8.95
CA ARG A 108 37.89 4.35 -9.62
C ARG A 108 36.45 4.50 -10.11
N GLN A 109 35.86 3.47 -10.69
CA GLN A 109 34.46 3.49 -11.09
C GLN A 109 33.52 3.68 -9.90
N LEU A 110 33.76 2.99 -8.80
CA LEU A 110 33.00 3.16 -7.55
C LEU A 110 33.17 4.57 -6.99
N SER A 111 34.39 5.10 -6.92
CA SER A 111 34.64 6.45 -6.43
C SER A 111 34.02 7.54 -7.31
N ARG A 112 34.03 7.37 -8.65
CA ARG A 112 33.32 8.26 -9.60
C ARG A 112 31.80 8.20 -9.40
N ARG A 113 31.23 7.00 -9.30
CA ARG A 113 29.80 6.82 -9.01
C ARG A 113 29.43 7.43 -7.68
N PHE A 114 30.22 7.20 -6.64
CA PHE A 114 29.97 7.78 -5.32
C PHE A 114 30.07 9.31 -5.34
N ARG A 115 31.04 9.88 -6.05
CA ARG A 115 31.19 11.33 -6.22
C ARG A 115 30.01 11.92 -6.99
N TYR A 116 29.55 11.27 -8.06
CA TYR A 116 28.39 11.66 -8.83
C TYR A 116 27.11 11.63 -7.98
N VAL A 117 26.88 10.56 -7.27
CA VAL A 117 25.75 10.47 -6.32
C VAL A 117 25.82 11.60 -5.30
N ARG A 118 26.97 11.83 -4.69
CA ARG A 118 27.14 12.84 -3.65
C ARG A 118 27.03 14.28 -4.17
N SER A 119 27.52 14.59 -5.36
CA SER A 119 27.56 15.98 -5.84
C SER A 119 26.38 16.39 -6.71
N VAL A 120 25.73 15.43 -7.38
CA VAL A 120 24.66 15.70 -8.34
C VAL A 120 23.32 15.18 -7.87
N ILE A 121 23.28 13.95 -7.34
CA ILE A 121 22.03 13.32 -6.96
C ILE A 121 21.59 13.72 -5.56
N LEU A 122 22.48 13.62 -4.57
CA LEU A 122 22.18 13.87 -3.16
C LEU A 122 21.60 15.27 -2.90
N PRO A 123 22.12 16.38 -3.45
CA PRO A 123 21.54 17.69 -3.22
C PRO A 123 20.10 17.86 -3.76
N VAL A 124 19.73 17.05 -4.74
CA VAL A 124 18.40 17.12 -5.39
C VAL A 124 17.34 16.35 -4.59
N ILE A 125 17.75 15.26 -3.92
CA ILE A 125 16.84 14.33 -3.22
C ILE A 125 17.12 14.20 -1.71
N ASP A 126 17.95 15.08 -1.17
CA ASP A 126 18.40 15.00 0.24
C ASP A 126 17.22 15.04 1.20
N SER A 127 16.26 15.94 0.95
CA SER A 127 15.07 16.08 1.77
C SER A 127 14.18 14.83 1.74
N GLU A 128 13.93 14.27 0.55
CA GLU A 128 13.07 13.11 0.37
C GLU A 128 13.71 11.85 0.96
N ILE A 129 15.02 11.67 0.77
CA ILE A 129 15.75 10.54 1.37
C ILE A 129 15.73 10.62 2.89
N ILE A 130 15.97 11.79 3.46
CA ILE A 130 15.92 11.97 4.91
C ILE A 130 14.52 11.63 5.43
N GLY A 131 13.47 12.16 4.78
CA GLY A 131 12.09 11.87 5.15
C GLY A 131 11.74 10.39 5.07
N MET A 132 12.09 9.74 3.96
CA MET A 132 11.90 8.29 3.81
C MET A 132 12.65 7.50 4.88
N THR A 133 13.88 7.89 5.17
CA THR A 133 14.71 7.22 6.19
C THR A 133 14.10 7.39 7.57
N MET A 134 13.70 8.61 7.94
CA MET A 134 13.08 8.89 9.25
C MET A 134 11.76 8.10 9.41
N ILE A 135 10.88 8.15 8.41
CA ILE A 135 9.61 7.40 8.45
C ILE A 135 9.89 5.89 8.48
N GLY A 136 10.88 5.43 7.70
CA GLY A 136 11.28 4.02 7.68
C GLY A 136 11.80 3.54 9.04
N VAL A 137 12.68 4.31 9.68
CA VAL A 137 13.20 4.01 11.02
C VAL A 137 12.07 4.01 12.04
N LEU A 138 11.16 4.98 11.99
CA LEU A 138 10.00 5.04 12.90
C LEU A 138 9.06 3.84 12.68
N ALA A 139 8.79 3.47 11.44
CA ALA A 139 7.97 2.29 11.12
C ALA A 139 8.61 1.00 11.63
N LEU A 140 9.93 0.83 11.45
CA LEU A 140 10.66 -0.32 11.96
C LEU A 140 10.69 -0.33 13.49
N SER A 141 10.85 0.84 14.15
CA SER A 141 10.82 0.95 15.61
C SER A 141 9.47 0.52 16.18
N ILE A 142 8.36 0.96 15.58
CA ILE A 142 7.02 0.48 15.97
C ILE A 142 6.88 -1.01 15.66
N GLY A 143 7.40 -1.48 14.52
CA GLY A 143 7.42 -2.90 14.17
C GLY A 143 8.11 -3.74 15.24
N VAL A 144 9.25 -3.29 15.77
CA VAL A 144 9.98 -3.97 16.88
C VAL A 144 9.12 -4.04 18.14
N VAL A 145 8.43 -2.96 18.50
CA VAL A 145 7.51 -2.93 19.66
C VAL A 145 6.35 -3.91 19.48
N LEU A 146 5.84 -4.05 18.26
CA LEU A 146 4.72 -4.95 17.95
C LEU A 146 5.14 -6.41 17.77
N GLY A 147 6.43 -6.69 17.50
CA GLY A 147 6.98 -8.04 17.43
C GLY A 147 7.82 -8.34 16.19
N GLN A 148 8.67 -9.36 16.28
CA GLN A 148 9.63 -9.70 15.22
C GLN A 148 8.97 -9.98 13.86
N THR A 149 7.85 -10.69 13.84
CA THR A 149 7.12 -10.97 12.59
C THR A 149 6.59 -9.70 11.94
N VAL A 150 6.17 -8.71 12.75
CA VAL A 150 5.71 -7.41 12.25
C VAL A 150 6.85 -6.64 11.59
N VAL A 151 8.08 -6.73 12.13
CA VAL A 151 9.27 -6.13 11.48
C VAL A 151 9.48 -6.71 10.07
N LEU A 152 9.39 -8.04 9.94
CA LEU A 152 9.53 -8.70 8.62
C LEU A 152 8.43 -8.27 7.65
N LEU A 153 7.18 -8.17 8.11
CA LEU A 153 6.05 -7.68 7.31
C LEU A 153 6.24 -6.21 6.92
N THR A 154 6.77 -5.38 7.83
CA THR A 154 7.09 -3.97 7.56
C THR A 154 8.16 -3.83 6.48
N ILE A 155 9.24 -4.61 6.56
CA ILE A 155 10.29 -4.64 5.52
C ILE A 155 9.70 -5.14 4.20
N GLY A 156 8.88 -6.19 4.24
CA GLY A 156 8.16 -6.70 3.07
C GLY A 156 7.26 -5.65 2.43
N ALA A 157 6.53 -4.88 3.24
CA ALA A 157 5.67 -3.79 2.77
C ALA A 157 6.49 -2.69 2.07
N MET A 158 7.62 -2.30 2.65
CA MET A 158 8.53 -1.35 2.01
C MET A 158 9.04 -1.88 0.68
N GLY A 159 9.42 -3.18 0.62
CA GLY A 159 9.83 -3.85 -0.61
C GLY A 159 8.74 -3.87 -1.69
N VAL A 160 7.50 -4.17 -1.31
CA VAL A 160 6.34 -4.15 -2.22
C VAL A 160 6.13 -2.75 -2.81
N ALA A 161 6.22 -1.70 -1.99
CA ALA A 161 6.08 -0.32 -2.45
C ALA A 161 7.23 0.10 -3.39
N LEU A 162 8.47 -0.36 -3.13
CA LEU A 162 9.61 -0.13 -4.03
C LEU A 162 9.37 -0.75 -5.41
N ILE A 163 8.87 -1.99 -5.45
CA ILE A 163 8.59 -2.71 -6.70
C ILE A 163 7.39 -2.08 -7.43
N GLU A 164 6.33 -1.67 -6.70
CA GLU A 164 5.17 -0.98 -7.27
C GLU A 164 5.59 0.22 -8.11
N GLY A 165 6.52 1.00 -7.58
CA GLY A 165 7.01 2.19 -8.26
C GLY A 165 7.78 1.94 -9.56
N GLN A 166 8.21 0.71 -9.82
CA GLN A 166 8.92 0.33 -11.04
C GLN A 166 8.00 -0.34 -12.07
N MET A 167 6.77 -0.70 -11.67
CA MET A 167 5.83 -1.41 -12.52
C MET A 167 4.90 -0.48 -13.30
N ASN A 168 4.36 -1.01 -14.40
CA ASN A 168 3.29 -0.35 -15.14
C ASN A 168 2.04 -0.25 -14.26
N GLU A 169 1.19 0.76 -14.50
CA GLU A 169 0.00 1.07 -13.71
C GLU A 169 -0.91 -0.15 -13.46
N GLU A 170 -1.11 -1.00 -14.47
CA GLU A 170 -1.96 -2.20 -14.34
C GLU A 170 -1.38 -3.24 -13.37
N ARG A 171 -0.07 -3.49 -13.42
CA ARG A 171 0.63 -4.41 -12.51
C ARG A 171 0.84 -3.78 -11.14
N GLY A 172 1.17 -2.50 -11.09
CA GLY A 172 1.29 -1.73 -9.85
C GLY A 172 0.02 -1.76 -9.01
N ALA A 173 -1.16 -1.77 -9.64
CA ALA A 173 -2.44 -1.85 -8.94
C ALA A 173 -2.65 -3.17 -8.17
N TYR A 174 -2.02 -4.30 -8.55
CA TYR A 174 -2.03 -5.52 -7.74
C TYR A 174 -1.17 -5.35 -6.48
N LEU A 175 0.04 -4.82 -6.64
CA LEU A 175 0.93 -4.57 -5.50
C LEU A 175 0.33 -3.54 -4.55
N ARG A 176 -0.37 -2.55 -5.10
CA ARG A 176 -1.13 -1.59 -4.31
C ARG A 176 -2.21 -2.27 -3.47
N ALA A 177 -2.97 -3.20 -4.05
CA ALA A 177 -3.99 -3.93 -3.32
C ALA A 177 -3.39 -4.80 -2.19
N VAL A 178 -2.26 -5.45 -2.45
CA VAL A 178 -1.50 -6.19 -1.44
C VAL A 178 -1.03 -5.25 -0.32
N PHE A 179 -0.47 -4.10 -0.68
CA PHE A 179 0.03 -3.11 0.27
C PHE A 179 -1.09 -2.51 1.14
N GLU A 180 -2.25 -2.19 0.54
CA GLU A 180 -3.33 -1.49 1.25
C GLU A 180 -4.28 -2.43 2.01
N ILE A 181 -4.37 -3.72 1.65
CA ILE A 181 -5.28 -4.68 2.28
C ILE A 181 -4.52 -5.85 2.91
N ALA A 182 -3.73 -6.60 2.13
CA ALA A 182 -3.15 -7.83 2.64
C ALA A 182 -2.16 -7.59 3.78
N LEU A 183 -1.21 -6.70 3.58
CA LEU A 183 -0.15 -6.45 4.57
C LEU A 183 -0.69 -5.86 5.87
N PRO A 184 -1.57 -4.82 5.88
CA PRO A 184 -2.16 -4.31 7.12
C PRO A 184 -3.01 -5.35 7.87
N TRP A 185 -3.77 -6.18 7.16
CA TRP A 185 -4.51 -7.28 7.76
C TRP A 185 -3.58 -8.28 8.44
N LEU A 186 -2.52 -8.73 7.74
CA LEU A 186 -1.53 -9.67 8.29
C LEU A 186 -0.75 -9.08 9.46
N ILE A 187 -0.38 -7.80 9.42
CA ILE A 187 0.26 -7.11 10.55
C ILE A 187 -0.65 -7.20 11.78
N ALA A 188 -1.92 -6.82 11.65
CA ALA A 188 -2.85 -6.89 12.76
C ALA A 188 -3.03 -8.32 13.27
N GLN A 189 -3.18 -9.29 12.38
CA GLN A 189 -3.35 -10.69 12.76
C GLN A 189 -2.15 -11.24 13.53
N THR A 190 -0.93 -10.87 13.14
CA THR A 190 0.29 -11.28 13.85
C THR A 190 0.45 -10.58 15.20
N VAL A 191 0.01 -9.34 15.34
CA VAL A 191 0.04 -8.58 16.60
C VAL A 191 -0.90 -9.20 17.64
N PHE A 192 -2.09 -9.65 17.22
CA PHE A 192 -3.10 -10.22 18.12
C PHE A 192 -3.00 -11.76 18.28
N GLY A 193 -2.09 -12.42 17.59
CA GLY A 193 -1.53 -13.70 18.02
C GLY A 193 -2.11 -14.98 17.43
N TYR A 194 -3.15 -14.95 16.60
CA TYR A 194 -3.66 -16.17 15.98
C TYR A 194 -3.68 -16.11 14.46
N PHE A 195 -2.92 -17.01 13.84
CA PHE A 195 -2.87 -17.15 12.40
C PHE A 195 -3.74 -18.33 11.97
N ALA A 196 -4.92 -18.04 11.42
CA ALA A 196 -5.78 -19.06 10.83
C ALA A 196 -5.56 -19.11 9.30
N TRP A 197 -5.36 -20.30 8.73
CA TRP A 197 -5.25 -20.49 7.28
C TRP A 197 -6.46 -19.93 6.50
N LEU A 198 -7.65 -20.06 7.10
CA LEU A 198 -8.86 -19.52 6.54
C LEU A 198 -8.83 -17.99 6.45
N SER A 199 -8.23 -17.33 7.42
CA SER A 199 -8.02 -15.87 7.38
C SER A 199 -7.11 -15.47 6.22
N LEU A 200 -6.05 -16.22 5.95
CA LEU A 200 -5.18 -15.95 4.79
C LEU A 200 -5.96 -16.03 3.47
N PHE A 201 -6.84 -17.02 3.35
CA PHE A 201 -7.72 -17.14 2.20
C PHE A 201 -8.58 -15.88 2.02
N TYR A 202 -9.23 -15.40 3.10
CA TYR A 202 -10.04 -14.19 3.03
C TYR A 202 -9.22 -12.94 2.70
N VAL A 203 -8.01 -12.82 3.24
CA VAL A 203 -7.07 -11.75 2.89
C VAL A 203 -6.83 -11.70 1.38
N LEU A 204 -6.55 -12.86 0.76
CA LEU A 204 -6.32 -12.94 -0.67
C LEU A 204 -7.58 -12.53 -1.46
N VAL A 205 -8.76 -13.02 -1.06
CA VAL A 205 -10.01 -12.69 -1.74
C VAL A 205 -10.35 -11.20 -1.62
N PHE A 206 -10.22 -10.61 -0.42
CA PHE A 206 -10.47 -9.17 -0.25
C PHE A 206 -9.41 -8.28 -0.94
N THR A 207 -8.18 -8.76 -1.08
CA THR A 207 -7.17 -8.11 -1.92
C THR A 207 -7.59 -8.10 -3.38
N LEU A 208 -8.18 -9.19 -3.90
CA LEU A 208 -8.75 -9.24 -5.25
C LEU A 208 -9.97 -8.33 -5.40
N VAL A 209 -10.85 -8.27 -4.39
CA VAL A 209 -11.98 -7.32 -4.36
C VAL A 209 -11.46 -5.88 -4.44
N TYR A 210 -10.49 -5.53 -3.62
CA TYR A 210 -9.88 -4.19 -3.64
C TYR A 210 -9.24 -3.88 -5.00
N ARG A 211 -8.50 -4.84 -5.56
CA ARG A 211 -7.93 -4.72 -6.91
C ARG A 211 -9.01 -4.51 -7.97
N ALA A 212 -10.15 -5.20 -7.84
CA ALA A 212 -11.28 -5.04 -8.75
C ALA A 212 -11.88 -3.63 -8.67
N LEU A 213 -12.02 -3.08 -7.46
CA LEU A 213 -12.48 -1.68 -7.27
C LEU A 213 -11.52 -0.67 -7.89
N LEU A 214 -10.20 -0.85 -7.74
CA LEU A 214 -9.21 -0.03 -8.42
C LEU A 214 -9.34 -0.12 -9.94
N GLY A 215 -9.61 -1.32 -10.47
CA GLY A 215 -9.82 -1.55 -11.89
C GLY A 215 -11.09 -0.89 -12.45
N LEU A 216 -12.15 -0.81 -11.64
CA LEU A 216 -13.37 -0.08 -11.97
C LEU A 216 -13.13 1.43 -12.13
N LEU A 217 -12.21 1.98 -11.35
CA LEU A 217 -11.79 3.38 -11.47
C LEU A 217 -10.91 3.63 -12.69
N GLY A 218 -10.23 2.61 -13.20
CA GLY A 218 -9.27 2.68 -14.32
C GLY A 218 -9.85 2.42 -15.72
N GLY A 219 -11.18 2.29 -15.90
CA GLY A 219 -11.85 2.34 -17.21
C GLY A 219 -12.09 1.02 -17.96
N ARG A 220 -11.94 -0.16 -17.31
CA ARG A 220 -12.38 -1.45 -17.86
C ARG A 220 -13.47 -2.10 -16.99
N PRO A 221 -14.67 -1.55 -16.94
CA PRO A 221 -15.64 -1.82 -15.88
C PRO A 221 -16.16 -3.26 -15.87
N MET A 222 -16.51 -3.84 -17.03
CA MET A 222 -17.22 -5.13 -17.08
C MET A 222 -16.42 -6.30 -16.48
N ARG A 223 -15.13 -6.40 -16.81
CA ARG A 223 -14.26 -7.46 -16.28
C ARG A 223 -14.12 -7.36 -14.76
N TRP A 224 -13.97 -6.14 -14.25
CA TRP A 224 -13.72 -5.91 -12.82
C TRP A 224 -14.99 -6.07 -11.98
N ILE A 225 -16.18 -5.76 -12.52
CA ILE A 225 -17.46 -6.08 -11.88
C ILE A 225 -17.57 -7.59 -11.68
N LEU A 226 -17.28 -8.36 -12.73
CA LEU A 226 -17.36 -9.82 -12.67
C LEU A 226 -16.42 -10.38 -11.59
N TRP A 227 -15.16 -9.91 -11.54
CA TRP A 227 -14.19 -10.33 -10.53
C TRP A 227 -14.63 -9.95 -9.11
N ASN A 228 -15.17 -8.74 -8.92
CA ASN A 228 -15.69 -8.31 -7.63
C ASN A 228 -16.85 -9.20 -7.15
N ASN A 229 -17.82 -9.48 -8.03
CA ASN A 229 -18.96 -10.30 -7.70
C ASN A 229 -18.57 -11.77 -7.43
N LEU A 230 -17.68 -12.32 -8.28
CA LEU A 230 -17.17 -13.69 -8.11
C LEU A 230 -16.41 -13.85 -6.79
N ALA A 231 -15.53 -12.89 -6.44
CA ALA A 231 -14.79 -12.93 -5.19
C ALA A 231 -15.72 -12.91 -3.98
N GLN A 232 -16.74 -12.05 -3.97
CA GLN A 232 -17.72 -12.02 -2.87
C GLN A 232 -18.61 -13.27 -2.80
N LEU A 233 -18.97 -13.83 -3.95
CA LEU A 233 -19.68 -15.11 -4.01
C LEU A 233 -18.84 -16.23 -3.39
N ILE A 234 -17.55 -16.28 -3.71
CA ILE A 234 -16.62 -17.25 -3.13
C ILE A 234 -16.54 -17.07 -1.61
N VAL A 235 -16.48 -15.83 -1.09
CA VAL A 235 -16.54 -15.57 0.36
C VAL A 235 -17.81 -16.15 0.97
N ALA A 236 -18.98 -15.89 0.38
CA ALA A 236 -20.27 -16.39 0.88
C ALA A 236 -20.32 -17.93 0.90
N LEU A 237 -19.82 -18.59 -0.16
CA LEU A 237 -19.77 -20.05 -0.25
C LEU A 237 -18.82 -20.66 0.79
N VAL A 238 -17.65 -20.06 0.99
CA VAL A 238 -16.69 -20.57 1.99
C VAL A 238 -17.21 -20.35 3.41
N LEU A 239 -17.86 -19.21 3.70
CA LEU A 239 -18.53 -18.98 4.98
C LEU A 239 -19.65 -20.00 5.24
N PHE A 240 -20.42 -20.32 4.22
CA PHE A 240 -21.44 -21.35 4.34
C PHE A 240 -20.85 -22.72 4.61
N ALA A 241 -19.77 -23.08 3.90
CA ALA A 241 -19.06 -24.34 4.11
C ALA A 241 -18.33 -24.41 5.46
N SER A 242 -17.93 -23.30 6.04
CA SER A 242 -17.29 -23.22 7.36
C SER A 242 -18.26 -23.11 8.53
N HIS A 243 -19.52 -23.51 8.33
CA HIS A 243 -20.58 -23.52 9.35
C HIS A 243 -20.96 -22.14 9.92
N ALA A 244 -20.75 -21.06 9.16
CA ALA A 244 -21.19 -19.70 9.49
C ALA A 244 -22.34 -19.21 8.59
N PRO A 245 -23.51 -19.91 8.52
CA PRO A 245 -24.56 -19.64 7.53
C PRO A 245 -25.20 -18.25 7.69
N ALA A 246 -25.29 -17.73 8.93
CA ALA A 246 -25.83 -16.41 9.17
C ALA A 246 -24.96 -15.32 8.54
N VAL A 247 -23.64 -15.42 8.70
CA VAL A 247 -22.68 -14.48 8.08
C VAL A 247 -22.65 -14.65 6.57
N ALA A 248 -22.70 -15.90 6.08
CA ALA A 248 -22.80 -16.17 4.65
C ALA A 248 -24.05 -15.52 4.04
N GLY A 249 -25.20 -15.61 4.72
CA GLY A 249 -26.44 -14.94 4.33
C GLY A 249 -26.30 -13.41 4.28
N LEU A 250 -25.65 -12.80 5.25
CA LEU A 250 -25.37 -11.36 5.27
C LEU A 250 -24.51 -10.94 4.06
N VAL A 251 -23.44 -11.69 3.77
CA VAL A 251 -22.57 -11.44 2.61
C VAL A 251 -23.35 -11.60 1.30
N ALA A 252 -24.15 -12.65 1.19
CA ALA A 252 -24.98 -12.88 0.01
C ALA A 252 -26.02 -11.77 -0.22
N LEU A 253 -26.65 -11.28 0.84
CA LEU A 253 -27.56 -10.12 0.77
C LEU A 253 -26.82 -8.85 0.33
N GLY A 254 -25.62 -8.60 0.86
CA GLY A 254 -24.77 -7.49 0.43
C GLY A 254 -24.41 -7.59 -1.06
N LEU A 255 -24.06 -8.78 -1.54
CA LEU A 255 -23.78 -9.03 -2.94
C LEU A 255 -25.02 -8.81 -3.81
N LEU A 256 -26.18 -9.31 -3.38
CA LEU A 256 -27.46 -9.10 -4.09
C LEU A 256 -27.77 -7.60 -4.22
N ALA A 257 -27.63 -6.85 -3.12
CA ALA A 257 -27.81 -5.40 -3.14
C ALA A 257 -26.87 -4.73 -4.15
N GLN A 258 -25.57 -5.13 -4.18
CA GLN A 258 -24.59 -4.61 -5.15
C GLN A 258 -25.01 -4.92 -6.61
N VAL A 259 -25.47 -6.14 -6.89
CA VAL A 259 -25.95 -6.54 -8.24
C VAL A 259 -27.16 -5.72 -8.65
N LEU A 260 -28.12 -5.49 -7.75
CA LEU A 260 -29.26 -4.63 -8.02
C LEU A 260 -28.85 -3.18 -8.32
N TRP A 261 -27.85 -2.65 -7.60
CA TRP A 261 -27.32 -1.32 -7.87
C TRP A 261 -26.58 -1.25 -9.20
N GLN A 262 -25.90 -2.33 -9.64
CA GLN A 262 -25.20 -2.39 -10.94
C GLN A 262 -26.13 -2.07 -12.11
N SER A 263 -27.40 -2.46 -12.06
CA SER A 263 -28.39 -2.17 -13.11
C SER A 263 -28.71 -0.67 -13.23
N ARG A 264 -28.57 0.09 -12.14
CA ARG A 264 -28.86 1.53 -12.09
C ARG A 264 -27.70 2.40 -12.56
N PHE A 265 -26.46 1.93 -12.43
CA PHE A 265 -25.27 2.68 -12.83
C PHE A 265 -24.85 2.33 -14.25
N ARG A 266 -24.72 3.34 -15.10
CA ARG A 266 -23.97 3.21 -16.36
C ARG A 266 -22.48 3.20 -16.02
N VAL A 267 -21.95 2.03 -15.70
CA VAL A 267 -20.62 1.84 -15.12
C VAL A 267 -19.50 2.50 -15.94
N ASN A 268 -19.69 2.68 -17.24
CA ASN A 268 -18.75 3.40 -18.10
C ASN A 268 -18.68 4.91 -17.82
N ARG A 269 -19.70 5.52 -17.22
CA ARG A 269 -19.74 6.95 -16.87
C ARG A 269 -19.63 7.20 -15.38
N ASP A 270 -20.21 6.31 -14.57
CA ASP A 270 -20.45 6.53 -13.14
C ASP A 270 -19.62 5.60 -12.25
N GLY A 271 -18.47 5.10 -12.73
CA GLY A 271 -17.65 4.13 -12.01
C GLY A 271 -17.24 4.59 -10.60
N ARG A 272 -16.95 5.88 -10.41
CA ARG A 272 -16.63 6.45 -9.09
C ARG A 272 -17.81 6.42 -8.15
N ALA A 273 -18.99 6.83 -8.59
CA ALA A 273 -20.20 6.83 -7.78
C ALA A 273 -20.61 5.39 -7.39
N TYR A 274 -20.51 4.45 -8.32
CA TYR A 274 -20.72 3.02 -8.04
C TYR A 274 -19.76 2.51 -6.97
N VAL A 275 -18.46 2.75 -7.13
CA VAL A 275 -17.44 2.33 -6.17
C VAL A 275 -17.69 2.93 -4.78
N GLN A 276 -18.08 4.21 -4.68
CA GLN A 276 -18.42 4.85 -3.41
C GLN A 276 -19.59 4.16 -2.70
N CYS A 277 -20.62 3.78 -3.43
CA CYS A 277 -21.77 3.05 -2.87
C CYS A 277 -21.39 1.64 -2.41
N VAL A 278 -20.59 0.93 -3.21
CA VAL A 278 -20.23 -0.47 -2.97
C VAL A 278 -19.25 -0.62 -1.80
N GLN A 279 -18.42 0.37 -1.53
CA GLN A 279 -17.47 0.34 -0.42
C GLN A 279 -18.12 -0.03 0.92
N SER A 280 -19.27 0.54 1.24
CA SER A 280 -19.96 0.27 2.51
C SER A 280 -20.34 -1.20 2.67
N TYR A 281 -20.81 -1.84 1.60
CA TYR A 281 -21.14 -3.28 1.63
C TYR A 281 -19.88 -4.13 1.82
N ILE A 282 -18.78 -3.78 1.15
CA ILE A 282 -17.52 -4.51 1.27
C ILE A 282 -16.94 -4.36 2.68
N LEU A 283 -17.01 -3.16 3.28
CA LEU A 283 -16.58 -2.94 4.66
C LEU A 283 -17.32 -3.85 5.64
N VAL A 284 -18.66 -3.91 5.51
CA VAL A 284 -19.48 -4.80 6.34
C VAL A 284 -19.14 -6.26 6.10
N THR A 285 -18.96 -6.66 4.84
CA THR A 285 -18.57 -8.04 4.47
C THR A 285 -17.24 -8.43 5.08
N MET A 286 -16.21 -7.56 4.99
CA MET A 286 -14.90 -7.81 5.58
C MET A 286 -14.97 -7.98 7.10
N LEU A 287 -15.70 -7.11 7.78
CA LEU A 287 -15.85 -7.18 9.23
C LEU A 287 -16.63 -8.44 9.66
N ALA A 288 -17.75 -8.72 8.98
CA ALA A 288 -18.56 -9.89 9.25
C ALA A 288 -17.77 -11.19 9.05
N THR A 289 -16.95 -11.25 7.98
CA THR A 289 -16.05 -12.37 7.72
C THR A 289 -15.00 -12.51 8.81
N GLY A 290 -14.42 -11.40 9.29
CA GLY A 290 -13.49 -11.41 10.42
C GLY A 290 -14.14 -11.94 11.69
N LEU A 291 -15.38 -11.53 11.99
CA LEU A 291 -16.16 -12.02 13.13
C LEU A 291 -16.49 -13.51 13.01
N ALA A 292 -16.79 -14.01 11.81
CA ALA A 292 -17.07 -15.42 11.58
C ALA A 292 -15.89 -16.34 11.89
N LEU A 293 -14.66 -15.83 11.92
CA LEU A 293 -13.47 -16.60 12.32
C LEU A 293 -13.31 -16.74 13.84
N TRP A 294 -14.15 -16.06 14.63
CA TRP A 294 -14.15 -16.18 16.09
C TRP A 294 -14.99 -17.36 16.59
N PHE A 295 -15.91 -17.81 15.78
CA PHE A 295 -16.87 -18.86 16.12
C PHE A 295 -16.57 -20.16 15.35
#